data_d7c3c5fdfe5c1926c77f56b5989779d0
#
_entry.id   d7c3c5fdfe5c1926c77f56b5989779d0
#
_cell.length_a   1.000
_cell.length_b   1.000
_cell.length_c   1.000
_cell.angle_alpha   90.00
_cell.angle_beta   90.00
_cell.angle_gamma   90.00
#
_symmetry.space_group_name_H-M   'P 1'
#
loop_
_entity.id
_entity.type
_entity.pdbx_description
1 polymer ?
#
loop_
_entity_poly.entity_id
_entity_poly.type
_entity_poly.pdbx_seq_one_letter_code
_entity_poly.pdbx_strand_id
1 'polypeptide(L)'
;TSPLRPYELVAALCLWSVIRLSVSMVPVAIAAYFIFGFNLLDLGFALAAFFAVLVLTSWSLGLISAGVILRYGLGAEELAWSLAFLLLPICCVYYPVSVLPDWLQIIALALPPTHVFEGMRSILLHHTFDVKELWWALSLNAVYLLAGYLTFSRFLASARENGTLLQLGE
;
A
#
# COMPACT_ATOMS: atom_id res chain seq x y z
N THR A 1 11.92 -27.66 -8.29
CA THR A 1 12.78 -26.51 -8.67
C THR A 1 12.11 -25.76 -9.81
N SER A 2 11.51 -24.60 -9.52
CA SER A 2 10.91 -23.75 -10.55
C SER A 2 12.02 -23.11 -11.41
N PRO A 3 11.94 -23.14 -12.76
CA PRO A 3 12.88 -22.48 -13.65
C PRO A 3 12.74 -20.94 -13.65
N LEU A 4 11.81 -20.39 -12.88
CA LEU A 4 11.53 -18.96 -12.80
C LEU A 4 12.65 -18.21 -12.08
N ARG A 5 13.08 -17.12 -12.66
CA ARG A 5 14.02 -16.21 -12.01
C ARG A 5 13.30 -15.43 -10.89
N PRO A 6 13.99 -15.05 -9.81
CA PRO A 6 13.37 -14.37 -8.67
C PRO A 6 12.56 -13.12 -9.04
N TYR A 7 13.03 -12.35 -10.02
CA TYR A 7 12.33 -11.15 -10.48
C TYR A 7 11.04 -11.47 -11.27
N GLU A 8 11.00 -12.60 -11.99
CA GLU A 8 9.79 -13.05 -12.71
C GLU A 8 8.70 -13.44 -11.71
N LEU A 9 9.07 -14.10 -10.62
CA LEU A 9 8.14 -14.44 -9.54
C LEU A 9 7.57 -13.16 -8.89
N VAL A 10 8.44 -12.20 -8.54
CA VAL A 10 8.01 -10.93 -7.95
C VAL A 10 7.09 -10.17 -8.90
N ALA A 11 7.46 -10.07 -10.19
CA ALA A 11 6.63 -9.41 -11.19
C ALA A 11 5.25 -10.09 -11.36
N ALA A 12 5.21 -11.42 -11.37
CA ALA A 12 3.96 -12.18 -11.45
C ALA A 12 3.07 -11.94 -10.22
N LEU A 13 3.63 -11.92 -9.02
CA LEU A 13 2.90 -11.61 -7.78
C LEU A 13 2.36 -10.19 -7.77
N CYS A 14 3.16 -9.21 -8.22
CA CYS A 14 2.72 -7.83 -8.37
C CYS A 14 1.58 -7.70 -9.38
N LEU A 15 1.70 -8.32 -10.54
CA LEU A 15 0.64 -8.32 -11.55
C LEU A 15 -0.64 -8.98 -11.03
N TRP A 16 -0.51 -10.13 -10.37
CA TRP A 16 -1.64 -10.83 -9.75
C TRP A 16 -2.34 -9.98 -8.70
N SER A 17 -1.58 -9.23 -7.89
CA SER A 17 -2.16 -8.33 -6.88
C SER A 17 -3.00 -7.22 -7.52
N VAL A 18 -2.53 -6.62 -8.62
CA VAL A 18 -3.30 -5.60 -9.36
C VAL A 18 -4.59 -6.17 -9.92
N ILE A 19 -4.54 -7.33 -10.56
CA ILE A 19 -5.73 -8.01 -11.11
C ILE A 19 -6.73 -8.29 -9.98
N ARG A 20 -6.28 -8.89 -8.88
CA ARG A 20 -7.12 -9.22 -7.73
C ARG A 20 -7.78 -7.98 -7.13
N LEU A 21 -7.02 -6.90 -6.92
CA LEU A 21 -7.56 -5.64 -6.39
C LEU A 21 -8.57 -5.01 -7.33
N SER A 22 -8.29 -4.99 -8.64
CA SER A 22 -9.21 -4.45 -9.65
C SER A 22 -10.53 -5.23 -9.68
N VAL A 23 -10.46 -6.56 -9.65
CA VAL A 23 -11.67 -7.41 -9.59
C VAL A 23 -12.44 -7.17 -8.29
N SER A 24 -11.77 -7.02 -7.16
CA SER A 24 -12.40 -6.74 -5.87
C SER A 24 -13.07 -5.37 -5.78
N MET A 25 -12.65 -4.40 -6.61
CA MET A 25 -13.32 -3.10 -6.71
C MET A 25 -14.67 -3.14 -7.41
N VAL A 26 -14.91 -4.13 -8.28
CA VAL A 26 -16.15 -4.21 -9.05
C VAL A 26 -17.41 -4.32 -8.16
N PRO A 27 -17.50 -5.26 -7.20
CA PRO A 27 -18.68 -5.34 -6.32
C PRO A 27 -18.84 -4.09 -5.44
N VAL A 28 -17.74 -3.47 -5.01
CA VAL A 28 -17.76 -2.23 -4.23
C VAL A 28 -18.30 -1.08 -5.07
N ALA A 29 -17.87 -0.95 -6.33
CA ALA A 29 -18.37 0.05 -7.26
C ALA A 29 -19.87 -0.13 -7.55
N ILE A 30 -20.32 -1.37 -7.73
CA ILE A 30 -21.74 -1.70 -7.93
C ILE A 30 -22.55 -1.31 -6.68
N ALA A 31 -22.07 -1.69 -5.48
CA ALA A 31 -22.75 -1.34 -4.23
C ALA A 31 -22.80 0.18 -4.02
N ALA A 32 -21.72 0.90 -4.30
CA ALA A 32 -21.66 2.36 -4.21
C ALA A 32 -22.70 3.02 -5.13
N TYR A 33 -22.84 2.52 -6.35
CA TYR A 33 -23.80 3.03 -7.31
C TYR A 33 -25.26 2.76 -6.87
N PHE A 34 -25.59 1.52 -6.50
CA PHE A 34 -26.96 1.14 -6.18
C PHE A 34 -27.44 1.62 -4.80
N ILE A 35 -26.56 1.66 -3.79
CA ILE A 35 -26.94 2.02 -2.41
C ILE A 35 -26.83 3.52 -2.20
N PHE A 36 -25.77 4.16 -2.71
CA PHE A 36 -25.47 5.57 -2.43
C PHE A 36 -25.70 6.49 -3.64
N GLY A 37 -26.06 5.93 -4.82
CA GLY A 37 -26.16 6.71 -6.07
C GLY A 37 -24.82 7.32 -6.51
N PHE A 38 -23.70 6.82 -5.99
CA PHE A 38 -22.38 7.36 -6.22
C PHE A 38 -21.68 6.62 -7.38
N ASN A 39 -21.39 7.34 -8.46
CA ASN A 39 -20.67 6.78 -9.61
C ASN A 39 -19.15 7.01 -9.45
N LEU A 40 -18.41 5.93 -9.18
CA LEU A 40 -16.95 6.01 -9.07
C LEU A 40 -16.28 6.51 -10.37
N LEU A 41 -16.91 6.31 -11.52
CA LEU A 41 -16.37 6.73 -12.81
C LEU A 41 -16.37 8.25 -12.97
N ASP A 42 -17.17 8.98 -12.19
CA ASP A 42 -17.20 10.44 -12.21
C ASP A 42 -15.90 11.06 -11.66
N LEU A 43 -15.12 10.28 -10.85
CA LEU A 43 -13.78 10.67 -10.44
C LEU A 43 -12.76 10.56 -11.59
N GLY A 44 -13.11 9.85 -12.68
CA GLY A 44 -12.32 9.76 -13.89
C GLY A 44 -10.87 9.34 -13.68
N PHE A 45 -9.94 10.08 -14.31
CA PHE A 45 -8.50 9.80 -14.24
C PHE A 45 -7.93 9.90 -12.81
N ALA A 46 -8.50 10.74 -11.95
CA ALA A 46 -8.06 10.90 -10.57
C ALA A 46 -8.18 9.61 -9.77
N LEU A 47 -9.27 8.84 -9.94
CA LEU A 47 -9.45 7.55 -9.30
C LEU A 47 -8.34 6.58 -9.69
N ALA A 48 -8.03 6.48 -10.99
CA ALA A 48 -6.97 5.61 -11.49
C ALA A 48 -5.58 6.01 -10.95
N ALA A 49 -5.29 7.33 -10.93
CA ALA A 49 -4.02 7.84 -10.42
C ALA A 49 -3.84 7.53 -8.92
N PHE A 50 -4.83 7.83 -8.09
CA PHE A 50 -4.77 7.56 -6.66
C PHE A 50 -4.78 6.05 -6.35
N PHE A 51 -5.54 5.25 -7.12
CA PHE A 51 -5.50 3.80 -7.00
C PHE A 51 -4.11 3.24 -7.30
N ALA A 52 -3.45 3.70 -8.36
CA ALA A 52 -2.09 3.29 -8.69
C ALA A 52 -1.10 3.63 -7.55
N VAL A 53 -1.23 4.80 -6.93
CA VAL A 53 -0.41 5.20 -5.77
C VAL A 53 -0.64 4.27 -4.58
N LEU A 54 -1.88 3.89 -4.28
CA LEU A 54 -2.19 2.93 -3.21
C LEU A 54 -1.61 1.54 -3.48
N VAL A 55 -1.66 1.08 -4.74
CA VAL A 55 -1.02 -0.18 -5.15
C VAL A 55 0.49 -0.13 -4.93
N LEU A 56 1.15 0.96 -5.32
CA LEU A 56 2.58 1.16 -5.07
C LEU A 56 2.91 1.15 -3.57
N THR A 57 2.09 1.81 -2.75
CA THR A 57 2.24 1.78 -1.29
C THR A 57 2.10 0.36 -0.74
N SER A 58 1.11 -0.39 -1.21
CA SER A 58 0.90 -1.78 -0.80
C SER A 58 2.09 -2.66 -1.15
N TRP A 59 2.70 -2.47 -2.31
CA TRP A 59 3.92 -3.20 -2.70
C TRP A 59 5.11 -2.83 -1.82
N SER A 60 5.27 -1.55 -1.47
CA SER A 60 6.34 -1.08 -0.57
C SER A 60 6.23 -1.75 0.80
N LEU A 61 5.05 -1.71 1.40
CA LEU A 61 4.78 -2.32 2.70
C LEU A 61 4.89 -3.85 2.63
N GLY A 62 4.43 -4.44 1.54
CA GLY A 62 4.55 -5.88 1.28
C GLY A 62 6.01 -6.35 1.23
N LEU A 63 6.90 -5.60 0.58
CA LEU A 63 8.33 -5.90 0.56
C LEU A 63 8.97 -5.79 1.93
N ILE A 64 8.62 -4.78 2.72
CA ILE A 64 9.10 -4.63 4.10
C ILE A 64 8.63 -5.81 4.95
N SER A 65 7.34 -6.13 4.90
CA SER A 65 6.75 -7.24 5.66
C SER A 65 7.36 -8.57 5.27
N ALA A 66 7.51 -8.85 3.97
CA ALA A 66 8.15 -10.07 3.47
C ALA A 66 9.60 -10.19 3.95
N GLY A 67 10.37 -9.10 3.96
CA GLY A 67 11.72 -9.08 4.50
C GLY A 67 11.76 -9.41 5.99
N VAL A 68 10.85 -8.84 6.78
CA VAL A 68 10.75 -9.10 8.22
C VAL A 68 10.37 -10.55 8.50
N ILE A 69 9.40 -11.10 7.76
CA ILE A 69 8.98 -12.50 7.89
C ILE A 69 10.12 -13.45 7.53
N LEU A 70 10.90 -13.17 6.48
CA LEU A 70 12.08 -13.98 6.12
C LEU A 70 13.13 -14.04 7.23
N ARG A 71 13.24 -12.98 8.03
CA ARG A 71 14.21 -12.92 9.13
C ARG A 71 13.71 -13.51 10.43
N TYR A 72 12.45 -13.26 10.79
CA TYR A 72 11.89 -13.57 12.12
C TYR A 72 10.88 -14.73 12.10
N GLY A 73 10.61 -15.29 10.90
CA GLY A 73 9.66 -16.38 10.74
C GLY A 73 8.20 -15.97 10.72
N LEU A 74 7.31 -16.97 10.73
CA LEU A 74 5.85 -16.77 10.58
C LEU A 74 5.22 -15.93 11.70
N GLY A 75 5.79 -15.91 12.90
CA GLY A 75 5.29 -15.04 13.99
C GLY A 75 5.34 -13.53 13.66
N ALA A 76 6.18 -13.13 12.71
CA ALA A 76 6.25 -11.75 12.25
C ALA A 76 5.07 -11.36 11.33
N GLU A 77 4.33 -12.32 10.79
CA GLU A 77 3.13 -12.06 9.97
C GLU A 77 2.03 -11.40 10.79
N GLU A 78 1.81 -11.84 12.02
CA GLU A 78 0.81 -11.23 12.93
C GLU A 78 1.17 -9.77 13.25
N LEU A 79 2.46 -9.48 13.42
CA LEU A 79 2.92 -8.11 13.63
C LEU A 79 2.69 -7.24 12.39
N ALA A 80 2.90 -7.78 11.18
CA ALA A 80 2.64 -7.07 9.93
C ALA A 80 1.15 -6.73 9.76
N TRP A 81 0.25 -7.66 10.11
CA TRP A 81 -1.19 -7.41 10.12
C TRP A 81 -1.59 -6.37 11.17
N SER A 82 -1.06 -6.48 12.38
CA SER A 82 -1.32 -5.50 13.45
C SER A 82 -0.90 -4.09 13.04
N LEU A 83 0.27 -3.96 12.39
CA LEU A 83 0.75 -2.69 11.87
C LEU A 83 -0.18 -2.15 10.76
N ALA A 84 -0.67 -2.99 9.86
CA ALA A 84 -1.60 -2.58 8.82
C ALA A 84 -2.90 -2.01 9.41
N PHE A 85 -3.47 -2.66 10.44
CA PHE A 85 -4.65 -2.13 11.15
C PHE A 85 -4.38 -0.82 11.87
N LEU A 86 -3.19 -0.65 12.46
CA LEU A 86 -2.79 0.61 13.12
C LEU A 86 -2.62 1.75 12.09
N LEU A 87 -2.17 1.45 10.89
CA LEU A 87 -2.00 2.44 9.83
C LEU A 87 -3.33 3.02 9.33
N LEU A 88 -4.44 2.27 9.37
CA LEU A 88 -5.75 2.74 8.89
C LEU A 88 -6.19 4.08 9.52
N PRO A 89 -6.22 4.21 10.87
CA PRO A 89 -6.55 5.49 11.48
C PRO A 89 -5.48 6.55 11.26
N ILE A 90 -4.21 6.21 11.26
CA ILE A 90 -3.11 7.18 11.08
C ILE A 90 -3.11 7.75 9.65
N CYS A 91 -3.43 6.94 8.65
CA CYS A 91 -3.54 7.38 7.25
C CYS A 91 -4.78 8.23 6.95
N CYS A 92 -5.58 8.57 7.95
CA CYS A 92 -6.75 9.46 7.80
C CYS A 92 -7.76 8.96 6.75
N VAL A 93 -7.98 7.64 6.69
CA VAL A 93 -8.91 7.02 5.73
C VAL A 93 -10.33 7.54 5.91
N TYR A 94 -10.77 7.68 7.17
CA TYR A 94 -12.17 8.00 7.53
C TYR A 94 -12.40 9.47 7.90
N TYR A 95 -11.37 10.25 8.17
CA TYR A 95 -11.46 11.64 8.63
C TYR A 95 -10.29 12.47 8.08
N PRO A 96 -10.40 13.80 8.02
CA PRO A 96 -9.33 14.67 7.54
C PRO A 96 -8.17 14.72 8.55
N VAL A 97 -6.96 15.02 8.05
CA VAL A 97 -5.75 15.15 8.88
C VAL A 97 -5.93 16.15 10.01
N SER A 98 -6.71 17.20 9.80
CA SER A 98 -6.98 18.26 10.79
C SER A 98 -7.66 17.78 12.08
N VAL A 99 -8.25 16.58 12.10
CA VAL A 99 -8.86 15.97 13.29
C VAL A 99 -7.82 15.35 14.21
N LEU A 100 -6.64 15.00 13.68
CA LEU A 100 -5.58 14.40 14.46
C LEU A 100 -4.87 15.44 15.36
N PRO A 101 -4.35 15.03 16.53
CA PRO A 101 -3.43 15.86 17.31
C PRO A 101 -2.20 16.26 16.50
N ASP A 102 -1.63 17.46 16.74
CA ASP A 102 -0.55 18.04 15.95
C ASP A 102 0.66 17.11 15.77
N TRP A 103 1.05 16.40 16.82
CA TRP A 103 2.17 15.45 16.76
C TRP A 103 1.87 14.25 15.83
N LEU A 104 0.61 13.83 15.75
CA LEU A 104 0.20 12.70 14.91
C LEU A 104 -0.02 13.13 13.45
N GLN A 105 -0.38 14.40 13.21
CA GLN A 105 -0.46 14.95 11.85
C GLN A 105 0.89 14.85 11.13
N ILE A 106 1.99 15.12 11.82
CA ILE A 106 3.34 15.01 11.22
C ILE A 106 3.62 13.58 10.78
N ILE A 107 3.24 12.58 11.58
CA ILE A 107 3.39 11.16 11.24
C ILE A 107 2.47 10.79 10.07
N ALA A 108 1.22 11.24 10.11
CA ALA A 108 0.25 10.99 9.04
C ALA A 108 0.73 11.55 7.70
N LEU A 109 1.22 12.79 7.67
CA LEU A 109 1.74 13.43 6.46
C LEU A 109 3.04 12.81 5.92
N ALA A 110 3.74 12.00 6.72
CA ALA A 110 4.86 11.22 6.23
C ALA A 110 4.43 9.94 5.49
N LEU A 111 3.14 9.59 5.50
CA LEU A 111 2.61 8.36 4.89
C LEU A 111 1.97 8.66 3.53
N PRO A 112 2.36 7.95 2.45
CA PRO A 112 1.78 8.14 1.11
C PRO A 112 0.24 8.03 1.06
N PRO A 113 -0.42 7.06 1.75
CA PRO A 113 -1.88 6.95 1.71
C PRO A 113 -2.62 8.18 2.23
N THR A 114 -2.05 8.90 3.20
CA THR A 114 -2.67 10.12 3.74
C THR A 114 -2.91 11.15 2.65
N HIS A 115 -1.92 11.39 1.81
CA HIS A 115 -2.03 12.31 0.66
C HIS A 115 -3.04 11.83 -0.38
N VAL A 116 -3.15 10.50 -0.57
CA VAL A 116 -4.16 9.92 -1.44
C VAL A 116 -5.57 10.21 -0.91
N PHE A 117 -5.83 9.97 0.38
CA PHE A 117 -7.15 10.19 0.96
C PHE A 117 -7.50 11.67 1.07
N GLU A 118 -6.54 12.55 1.35
CA GLU A 118 -6.78 14.00 1.30
C GLU A 118 -7.05 14.48 -0.13
N GLY A 119 -6.29 14.02 -1.12
CA GLY A 119 -6.53 14.34 -2.52
C GLY A 119 -7.89 13.83 -3.02
N MET A 120 -8.29 12.61 -2.67
CA MET A 120 -9.62 12.08 -2.99
C MET A 120 -10.74 12.89 -2.31
N ARG A 121 -10.54 13.28 -1.05
CA ARG A 121 -11.49 14.12 -0.31
C ARG A 121 -11.65 15.49 -0.94
N SER A 122 -10.56 16.11 -1.42
CA SER A 122 -10.61 17.37 -2.15
C SER A 122 -11.45 17.27 -3.42
N ILE A 123 -11.37 16.17 -4.14
CA ILE A 123 -12.20 15.95 -5.34
C ILE A 123 -13.68 15.79 -4.95
N LEU A 124 -13.97 15.01 -3.92
CA LEU A 124 -15.35 14.72 -3.50
C LEU A 124 -16.07 15.94 -2.92
N LEU A 125 -15.36 16.76 -2.14
CA LEU A 125 -15.96 17.91 -1.46
C LEU A 125 -15.87 19.21 -2.25
N HIS A 126 -14.79 19.41 -2.99
CA HIS A 126 -14.49 20.67 -3.65
C HIS A 126 -14.47 20.57 -5.18
N HIS A 127 -14.63 19.36 -5.75
CA HIS A 127 -14.52 19.10 -7.18
C HIS A 127 -13.19 19.58 -7.80
N THR A 128 -12.12 19.64 -6.99
CA THR A 128 -10.80 20.11 -7.41
C THR A 128 -9.79 18.95 -7.33
N PHE A 129 -9.07 18.72 -8.43
CA PHE A 129 -7.98 17.76 -8.45
C PHE A 129 -6.70 18.43 -7.91
N ASP A 130 -6.30 18.04 -6.70
CA ASP A 130 -5.09 18.57 -6.09
C ASP A 130 -3.85 17.78 -6.55
N VAL A 131 -3.19 18.32 -7.58
CA VAL A 131 -1.97 17.75 -8.15
C VAL A 131 -0.83 17.72 -7.13
N LYS A 132 -0.83 18.63 -6.15
CA LYS A 132 0.19 18.70 -5.11
C LYS A 132 0.15 17.46 -4.21
N GLU A 133 -1.05 17.03 -3.80
CA GLU A 133 -1.23 15.82 -3.01
C GLU A 133 -0.77 14.57 -3.76
N LEU A 134 -1.05 14.48 -5.06
CA LEU A 134 -0.57 13.40 -5.90
C LEU A 134 0.97 13.35 -5.97
N TRP A 135 1.63 14.51 -6.14
CA TRP A 135 3.09 14.57 -6.18
C TRP A 135 3.74 14.20 -4.84
N TRP A 136 3.18 14.64 -3.72
CA TRP A 136 3.63 14.22 -2.40
C TRP A 136 3.49 12.70 -2.21
N ALA A 137 2.33 12.15 -2.57
CA ALA A 137 2.10 10.72 -2.49
C ALA A 137 3.09 9.92 -3.35
N LEU A 138 3.37 10.33 -4.58
CA LEU A 138 4.33 9.67 -5.47
C LEU A 138 5.77 9.76 -4.96
N SER A 139 6.20 10.94 -4.49
CA SER A 139 7.56 11.13 -3.99
C SER A 139 7.82 10.31 -2.73
N LEU A 140 6.87 10.29 -1.80
CA LEU A 140 6.96 9.44 -0.62
C LEU A 140 6.96 7.95 -1.00
N ASN A 141 6.12 7.54 -1.95
CA ASN A 141 6.12 6.14 -2.42
C ASN A 141 7.47 5.71 -3.01
N ALA A 142 8.16 6.58 -3.73
CA ALA A 142 9.49 6.28 -4.25
C ALA A 142 10.48 5.98 -3.10
N VAL A 143 10.42 6.76 -2.01
CA VAL A 143 11.23 6.53 -0.81
C VAL A 143 10.87 5.21 -0.13
N TYR A 144 9.57 4.94 0.04
CA TYR A 144 9.09 3.70 0.68
C TYR A 144 9.39 2.46 -0.16
N LEU A 145 9.29 2.52 -1.50
CA LEU A 145 9.67 1.43 -2.40
C LEU A 145 11.17 1.13 -2.31
N LEU A 146 12.00 2.17 -2.30
CA LEU A 146 13.43 2.01 -2.14
C LEU A 146 13.77 1.38 -0.78
N ALA A 147 13.17 1.87 0.30
CA ALA A 147 13.35 1.31 1.64
C ALA A 147 12.88 -0.14 1.70
N GLY A 148 11.71 -0.46 1.11
CA GLY A 148 11.18 -1.82 1.03
C GLY A 148 12.10 -2.77 0.26
N TYR A 149 12.60 -2.34 -0.89
CA TYR A 149 13.54 -3.12 -1.69
C TYR A 149 14.85 -3.37 -0.94
N LEU A 150 15.43 -2.35 -0.31
CA LEU A 150 16.67 -2.47 0.46
C LEU A 150 16.50 -3.39 1.67
N THR A 151 15.38 -3.29 2.39
CA THR A 151 15.06 -4.13 3.53
C THR A 151 14.91 -5.59 3.09
N PHE A 152 14.11 -5.82 2.06
CA PHE A 152 13.88 -7.17 1.53
C PHE A 152 15.17 -7.81 1.03
N SER A 153 15.98 -7.10 0.23
CA SER A 153 17.23 -7.63 -0.33
C SER A 153 18.27 -7.97 0.74
N ARG A 154 18.39 -7.12 1.78
CA ARG A 154 19.29 -7.38 2.93
C ARG A 154 18.85 -8.61 3.73
N PHE A 155 17.56 -8.72 4.03
CA PHE A 155 17.05 -9.85 4.80
C PHE A 155 17.08 -11.15 4.00
N LEU A 156 16.82 -11.09 2.69
CA LEU A 156 16.97 -12.24 1.81
C LEU A 156 18.42 -12.73 1.75
N ALA A 157 19.39 -11.82 1.64
CA ALA A 157 20.81 -12.17 1.67
C ALA A 157 21.19 -12.84 3.00
N SER A 158 20.79 -12.24 4.12
CA SER A 158 21.02 -12.80 5.46
C SER A 158 20.34 -14.16 5.67
N ALA A 159 19.12 -14.34 5.16
CA ALA A 159 18.41 -15.61 5.25
C ALA A 159 19.08 -16.73 4.43
N ARG A 160 19.70 -16.38 3.29
CA ARG A 160 20.48 -17.32 2.48
C ARG A 160 21.77 -17.75 3.17
N GLU A 161 22.48 -16.81 3.80
CA GLU A 161 23.73 -17.09 4.52
C GLU A 161 23.49 -17.95 5.76
N ASN A 162 22.39 -17.73 6.48
CA ASN A 162 22.08 -18.45 7.72
C ASN A 162 21.26 -19.75 7.51
N GLY A 163 20.91 -20.10 6.28
CA GLY A 163 20.15 -21.31 5.96
C GLY A 163 18.71 -21.34 6.48
N THR A 164 18.17 -20.20 6.97
CA THR A 164 16.84 -20.13 7.60
C THR A 164 15.70 -20.30 6.59
N LEU A 165 15.96 -20.22 5.28
CA LEU A 165 14.97 -20.50 4.24
C LEU A 165 14.42 -21.94 4.26
N LEU A 166 15.17 -22.90 4.85
CA LEU A 166 14.75 -24.28 4.98
C LEU A 166 13.80 -24.52 6.17
N GLN A 167 13.75 -23.60 7.14
CA GLN A 167 12.94 -23.72 8.35
C GLN A 167 11.53 -23.11 8.20
N LEU A 168 11.24 -22.42 7.10
CA LEU A 168 9.92 -21.84 6.84
C LEU A 168 8.88 -22.86 6.35
N GLY A 169 9.23 -24.12 6.23
CA GLY A 169 8.39 -25.21 5.72
C GLY A 169 7.99 -26.29 6.75
N GLU A 170 8.31 -26.11 8.04
CA GLU A 170 7.90 -27.06 9.08
C GLU A 170 6.83 -26.47 10.02
#